data_953ff980171f2305b70b36da3c0d6ab9
#
_entry.id   953ff980171f2305b70b36da3c0d6ab9
#
_cell.length_a   1.000
_cell.length_b   1.000
_cell.length_c   1.000
_cell.angle_alpha   90.00
_cell.angle_beta   90.00
_cell.angle_gamma   90.00
#
_symmetry.space_group_name_H-M   'P 1'
#
loop_
_entity.id
_entity.type
_entity.pdbx_description
1 polymer ?
#
loop_
_entity_poly.entity_id
_entity_poly.type
_entity_poly.pdbx_seq_one_letter_code
_entity_poly.pdbx_strand_id
1 'polypeptide(L)'
;MQPTRPIFYFIALILPLQILLLAELGLRLAGYGSSYPLFIPSTINAHYLEPNPRLIQRYFAPHQAPALSMDTQLILQTKPADSFRIVVQGGSTAAGFPYGRWGSLQAMLQQRFKRHYPDKHIEVINTAMAAINSYSLLDFQTDILALQPDLVLVYAGHNEFLGILGAGSAMRVADSRAGTLLYLKLRRLRLFQLMQQMLSLFAAPVAEQKQQQRSLMAQIAQGAAISRDSALYQATLAQYHANMTLLVQGYKQHKVPVMLGTLVSNERDLVPFSAVSLTDWPTLLARLHVNTPLQPATAVMDHIAGSAFIRGRQALLQQDNSSALPLLQQARDEDSLRFRAPTEFNQLLRDIASTEQLTLVDVEQHFRRHSEAGVIGNDLLLEHVHPNTQGYLLLADAFYRAIVQSGVLGEAPDNDPMQPELDLPLTELDIRYAVLKIDNLLRQYPFSQPERAAQPFVERDALDKLLRLRLQNADWLKLQQTLAQFFLDQQDKTNAAKALAMLADAMPFDTALWQDTGLLYLQLQQLPLANYYLAATLRQQPDNLRFLLNMAQLRFMQQRYDASLQLLLQAQKLAPQEKRTQQFIDKVQLALANTALSTKN
;
A
#
# COMPACT_ATOMS: atom_id res chain seq x y z
N MET A 1 -23.87 7.67 63.64
CA MET A 1 -22.96 6.66 63.08
C MET A 1 -21.95 7.36 62.20
N GLN A 2 -20.70 7.48 62.61
CA GLN A 2 -19.64 7.96 61.69
C GLN A 2 -19.42 6.89 60.65
N PRO A 3 -19.42 7.21 59.35
CA PRO A 3 -19.12 6.24 58.31
C PRO A 3 -17.73 5.68 58.57
N THR A 4 -17.62 4.35 58.56
CA THR A 4 -16.36 3.68 58.79
C THR A 4 -15.35 4.15 57.73
N ARG A 5 -14.11 4.49 58.12
CA ARG A 5 -13.06 5.01 57.24
C ARG A 5 -12.94 4.29 55.87
N PRO A 6 -13.10 2.95 55.77
CA PRO A 6 -13.05 2.25 54.47
C PRO A 6 -14.20 2.59 53.53
N ILE A 7 -15.41 2.85 54.00
CA ILE A 7 -16.56 3.24 53.16
C ILE A 7 -16.34 4.64 52.61
N PHE A 8 -15.77 5.55 53.38
CA PHE A 8 -15.48 6.91 52.90
C PHE A 8 -14.41 6.89 51.81
N TYR A 9 -13.34 6.11 51.96
CA TYR A 9 -12.33 5.95 50.91
C TYR A 9 -12.88 5.28 49.64
N PHE A 10 -13.76 4.30 49.79
CA PHE A 10 -14.45 3.64 48.69
C PHE A 10 -15.33 4.63 47.92
N ILE A 11 -16.13 5.42 48.62
CA ILE A 11 -16.96 6.47 48.00
C ILE A 11 -16.11 7.54 47.34
N ALA A 12 -15.05 8.01 48.01
CA ALA A 12 -14.13 9.01 47.47
C ALA A 12 -13.41 8.57 46.18
N LEU A 13 -13.17 7.27 46.01
CA LEU A 13 -12.56 6.69 44.80
C LEU A 13 -13.59 6.45 43.68
N ILE A 14 -14.77 5.92 44.04
CA ILE A 14 -15.78 5.49 43.05
C ILE A 14 -16.58 6.68 42.50
N LEU A 15 -16.91 7.66 43.34
CA LEU A 15 -17.75 8.79 42.94
C LEU A 15 -17.12 9.62 41.78
N PRO A 16 -15.83 9.98 41.80
CA PRO A 16 -15.19 10.64 40.64
C PRO A 16 -15.22 9.79 39.37
N LEU A 17 -15.00 8.47 39.47
CA LEU A 17 -15.07 7.56 38.34
C LEU A 17 -16.48 7.50 37.74
N GLN A 18 -17.51 7.48 38.57
CA GLN A 18 -18.92 7.53 38.14
C GLN A 18 -19.24 8.84 37.45
N ILE A 19 -18.77 9.97 37.96
CA ILE A 19 -18.96 11.30 37.35
C ILE A 19 -18.29 11.34 35.99
N LEU A 20 -17.06 10.84 35.87
CA LEU A 20 -16.36 10.79 34.55
C LEU A 20 -17.10 9.87 33.58
N LEU A 21 -17.60 8.72 34.03
CA LEU A 21 -18.36 7.79 33.18
C LEU A 21 -19.67 8.43 32.70
N LEU A 22 -20.40 9.11 33.58
CA LEU A 22 -21.64 9.81 33.23
C LEU A 22 -21.38 10.98 32.27
N ALA A 23 -20.29 11.72 32.50
CA ALA A 23 -19.87 12.79 31.58
C ALA A 23 -19.52 12.24 30.19
N GLU A 24 -18.76 11.16 30.10
CA GLU A 24 -18.43 10.47 28.83
C GLU A 24 -19.71 9.99 28.12
N LEU A 25 -20.64 9.36 28.88
CA LEU A 25 -21.91 8.91 28.33
C LEU A 25 -22.77 10.09 27.83
N GLY A 26 -22.86 11.16 28.63
CA GLY A 26 -23.56 12.39 28.25
C GLY A 26 -23.03 13.02 26.99
N LEU A 27 -21.70 13.10 26.84
CA LEU A 27 -21.05 13.60 25.61
C LEU A 27 -21.35 12.70 24.40
N ARG A 28 -21.37 11.38 24.58
CA ARG A 28 -21.73 10.44 23.50
C ARG A 28 -23.18 10.59 23.07
N LEU A 29 -24.11 10.70 24.03
CA LEU A 29 -25.54 10.93 23.75
C LEU A 29 -25.80 12.29 23.09
N ALA A 30 -25.03 13.29 23.44
CA ALA A 30 -25.07 14.62 22.80
C ALA A 30 -24.39 14.63 21.40
N GLY A 31 -23.85 13.51 20.90
CA GLY A 31 -23.17 13.44 19.61
C GLY A 31 -21.82 14.17 19.56
N TYR A 32 -21.23 14.52 20.72
CA TYR A 32 -19.96 15.23 20.76
C TYR A 32 -18.77 14.32 20.39
N GLY A 33 -17.85 14.87 19.60
CA GLY A 33 -16.61 14.20 19.19
C GLY A 33 -16.81 13.07 18.17
N SER A 34 -15.75 12.34 17.82
CA SER A 34 -15.79 11.23 16.88
C SER A 34 -14.81 10.10 17.27
N SER A 35 -15.10 8.87 16.88
CA SER A 35 -14.17 7.73 17.03
C SER A 35 -13.22 7.58 15.84
N TYR A 36 -13.46 8.30 14.74
CA TYR A 36 -12.70 8.25 13.49
C TYR A 36 -12.40 6.79 13.07
N PRO A 37 -13.42 5.96 12.76
CA PRO A 37 -13.20 4.58 12.35
C PRO A 37 -12.36 4.53 11.08
N LEU A 38 -11.70 3.39 10.84
CA LEU A 38 -10.85 3.19 9.66
C LEU A 38 -11.66 3.31 8.36
N PHE A 39 -12.88 2.76 8.38
CA PHE A 39 -13.82 2.81 7.28
C PHE A 39 -15.16 3.40 7.71
N ILE A 40 -15.81 4.09 6.80
CA ILE A 40 -17.14 4.66 6.96
C ILE A 40 -18.07 4.15 5.83
N PRO A 41 -19.39 4.14 6.02
CA PRO A 41 -20.31 3.87 4.92
C PRO A 41 -20.04 4.82 3.75
N SER A 42 -19.99 4.26 2.54
CA SER A 42 -19.72 5.06 1.35
C SER A 42 -20.88 5.99 1.05
N THR A 43 -20.54 7.22 0.66
CA THR A 43 -21.51 8.23 0.20
C THR A 43 -22.04 7.94 -1.21
N ILE A 44 -21.35 7.08 -1.97
CA ILE A 44 -21.72 6.73 -3.36
C ILE A 44 -22.70 5.56 -3.39
N ASN A 45 -22.49 4.55 -2.53
CA ASN A 45 -23.33 3.35 -2.48
C ASN A 45 -23.31 2.75 -1.07
N ALA A 46 -24.47 2.72 -0.41
CA ALA A 46 -24.64 2.32 0.99
C ALA A 46 -24.25 0.84 1.28
N HIS A 47 -24.12 -0.01 0.27
CA HIS A 47 -23.64 -1.39 0.44
C HIS A 47 -22.11 -1.49 0.61
N TYR A 48 -21.40 -0.38 0.41
CA TYR A 48 -19.95 -0.33 0.47
C TYR A 48 -19.47 0.53 1.63
N LEU A 49 -18.27 0.21 2.09
CA LEU A 49 -17.43 1.03 2.96
C LEU A 49 -16.39 1.75 2.13
N GLU A 50 -15.98 2.92 2.59
CA GLU A 50 -14.85 3.67 2.05
C GLU A 50 -13.90 4.10 3.15
N PRO A 51 -12.59 4.31 2.88
CA PRO A 51 -11.65 4.82 3.87
C PRO A 51 -12.09 6.17 4.41
N ASN A 52 -11.99 6.34 5.73
CA ASN A 52 -12.36 7.58 6.38
C ASN A 52 -11.33 8.68 6.08
N PRO A 53 -11.67 9.75 5.34
CA PRO A 53 -10.72 10.82 4.99
C PRO A 53 -10.23 11.61 6.21
N ARG A 54 -10.93 11.51 7.34
CA ARG A 54 -10.57 12.14 8.61
C ARG A 54 -9.87 11.20 9.59
N LEU A 55 -9.40 10.03 9.13
CA LEU A 55 -8.78 9.02 9.98
C LEU A 55 -7.61 9.58 10.81
N ILE A 56 -6.78 10.45 10.22
CA ILE A 56 -5.62 11.05 10.90
C ILE A 56 -6.01 11.86 12.15
N GLN A 57 -7.24 12.36 12.22
CA GLN A 57 -7.78 13.02 13.41
C GLN A 57 -8.01 12.06 14.59
N ARG A 58 -7.86 10.74 14.37
CA ARG A 58 -7.77 9.75 15.46
C ARG A 58 -6.56 10.02 16.37
N TYR A 59 -5.47 10.55 15.81
CA TYR A 59 -4.21 10.80 16.52
C TYR A 59 -4.02 12.25 16.91
N PHE A 60 -4.50 13.20 16.10
CA PHE A 60 -4.27 14.63 16.26
C PHE A 60 -5.57 15.41 16.36
N ALA A 61 -5.52 16.56 17.00
CA ALA A 61 -6.62 17.52 16.91
C ALA A 61 -6.75 18.02 15.45
N PRO A 62 -7.95 18.40 14.98
CA PRO A 62 -8.18 18.75 13.58
C PRO A 62 -7.22 19.81 13.01
N HIS A 63 -6.84 20.81 13.81
CA HIS A 63 -5.93 21.88 13.42
C HIS A 63 -4.44 21.49 13.42
N GLN A 64 -4.10 20.33 14.01
CA GLN A 64 -2.72 19.80 14.08
C GLN A 64 -2.53 18.59 13.16
N ALA A 65 -3.62 18.07 12.59
CA ALA A 65 -3.58 16.87 11.77
C ALA A 65 -2.88 17.15 10.43
N PRO A 66 -1.85 16.37 10.06
CA PRO A 66 -1.26 16.48 8.73
C PRO A 66 -2.26 16.08 7.65
N ALA A 67 -2.09 16.58 6.43
CA ALA A 67 -2.94 16.24 5.29
C ALA A 67 -2.59 14.83 4.76
N LEU A 68 -3.00 13.80 5.49
CA LEU A 68 -2.76 12.39 5.17
C LEU A 68 -4.07 11.62 5.19
N SER A 69 -4.25 10.78 4.20
CA SER A 69 -5.38 9.85 4.09
C SER A 69 -4.94 8.56 3.39
N MET A 70 -5.73 7.51 3.55
CA MET A 70 -5.65 6.35 2.68
C MET A 70 -6.23 6.70 1.30
N ASP A 71 -5.78 6.00 0.26
CA ASP A 71 -6.40 6.10 -1.07
C ASP A 71 -7.82 5.53 -1.06
N THR A 72 -8.71 6.15 -1.82
CA THR A 72 -10.12 5.73 -1.91
C THR A 72 -10.25 4.34 -2.52
N GLN A 73 -11.01 3.47 -1.87
CA GLN A 73 -11.45 2.17 -2.36
C GLN A 73 -12.83 1.85 -1.82
N LEU A 74 -13.62 1.13 -2.59
CA LEU A 74 -14.94 0.65 -2.15
C LEU A 74 -14.83 -0.83 -1.75
N ILE A 75 -15.30 -1.15 -0.55
CA ILE A 75 -15.23 -2.48 0.04
C ILE A 75 -16.65 -2.90 0.39
N LEU A 76 -17.09 -4.08 -0.05
CA LEU A 76 -18.39 -4.59 0.35
C LEU A 76 -18.49 -4.68 1.88
N GLN A 77 -19.51 -4.03 2.46
CA GLN A 77 -19.76 -4.02 3.89
C GLN A 77 -19.97 -5.43 4.44
N THR A 78 -20.74 -6.24 3.73
CA THR A 78 -20.91 -7.67 4.01
C THR A 78 -19.95 -8.45 3.12
N LYS A 79 -19.05 -9.23 3.72
CA LYS A 79 -18.14 -10.10 2.99
C LYS A 79 -18.94 -11.19 2.27
N PRO A 80 -18.79 -11.36 0.94
CA PRO A 80 -19.41 -12.45 0.23
C PRO A 80 -18.92 -13.81 0.74
N ALA A 81 -19.83 -14.79 0.84
CA ALA A 81 -19.52 -16.11 1.39
C ALA A 81 -18.48 -16.90 0.56
N ASP A 82 -18.42 -16.62 -0.75
CA ASP A 82 -17.50 -17.24 -1.70
C ASP A 82 -16.20 -16.43 -1.90
N SER A 83 -15.98 -15.34 -1.12
CA SER A 83 -14.81 -14.49 -1.27
C SER A 83 -13.68 -14.89 -0.31
N PHE A 84 -12.43 -14.68 -0.78
CA PHE A 84 -11.22 -14.73 0.03
C PHE A 84 -10.66 -13.32 0.17
N ARG A 85 -10.65 -12.79 1.39
CA ARG A 85 -10.29 -11.40 1.67
C ARG A 85 -8.90 -11.28 2.26
N ILE A 86 -8.00 -10.60 1.53
CA ILE A 86 -6.64 -10.31 1.94
C ILE A 86 -6.57 -8.83 2.33
N VAL A 87 -5.98 -8.51 3.48
CA VAL A 87 -5.78 -7.12 3.91
C VAL A 87 -4.29 -6.80 3.98
N VAL A 88 -3.88 -5.71 3.32
CA VAL A 88 -2.51 -5.19 3.34
C VAL A 88 -2.40 -4.08 4.37
N GLN A 89 -1.49 -4.21 5.33
CA GLN A 89 -1.10 -3.17 6.28
C GLN A 89 0.32 -2.69 6.01
N GLY A 90 0.56 -1.40 6.07
CA GLY A 90 1.91 -0.87 5.90
C GLY A 90 1.99 0.65 5.83
N GLY A 91 3.19 1.15 5.55
CA GLY A 91 3.48 2.56 5.32
C GLY A 91 3.28 2.98 3.86
N SER A 92 3.96 4.07 3.46
CA SER A 92 3.87 4.65 2.11
C SER A 92 4.26 3.69 0.99
N THR A 93 5.21 2.80 1.22
CA THR A 93 5.61 1.77 0.24
C THR A 93 4.47 0.79 -0.01
N ALA A 94 3.84 0.25 1.02
CA ALA A 94 2.68 -0.62 0.85
C ALA A 94 1.47 0.11 0.26
N ALA A 95 1.33 1.43 0.55
CA ALA A 95 0.30 2.29 -0.03
C ALA A 95 0.52 2.60 -1.53
N GLY A 96 1.73 2.39 -2.07
CA GLY A 96 2.02 2.53 -3.50
C GLY A 96 2.63 3.87 -3.91
N PHE A 97 3.23 4.65 -2.98
CA PHE A 97 3.88 5.91 -3.35
C PHE A 97 5.01 5.66 -4.39
N PRO A 98 5.16 6.46 -5.44
CA PRO A 98 4.42 7.68 -5.81
C PRO A 98 3.17 7.43 -6.67
N TYR A 99 2.92 6.19 -7.10
CA TYR A 99 1.88 5.82 -8.06
C TYR A 99 0.46 5.81 -7.44
N GLY A 100 0.36 5.81 -6.11
CA GLY A 100 -0.88 5.69 -5.37
C GLY A 100 -1.47 4.28 -5.41
N ARG A 101 -2.76 4.14 -5.15
CA ARG A 101 -3.47 2.86 -5.05
C ARG A 101 -3.09 1.88 -6.16
N TRP A 102 -3.07 2.33 -7.42
CA TRP A 102 -2.91 1.44 -8.58
C TRP A 102 -1.49 0.89 -8.76
N GLY A 103 -0.48 1.53 -8.17
CA GLY A 103 0.89 1.01 -8.12
C GLY A 103 1.26 0.35 -6.79
N SER A 104 0.30 0.15 -5.90
CA SER A 104 0.53 -0.44 -4.57
C SER A 104 0.72 -1.96 -4.61
N LEU A 105 1.28 -2.51 -3.53
CA LEU A 105 1.34 -3.96 -3.31
C LEU A 105 -0.05 -4.62 -3.48
N GLN A 106 -1.09 -3.97 -2.99
CA GLN A 106 -2.48 -4.42 -3.12
C GLN A 106 -2.90 -4.56 -4.59
N ALA A 107 -2.69 -3.52 -5.41
CA ALA A 107 -3.16 -3.50 -6.78
C ALA A 107 -2.41 -4.51 -7.66
N MET A 108 -1.08 -4.63 -7.47
CA MET A 108 -0.26 -5.62 -8.18
C MET A 108 -0.70 -7.05 -7.83
N LEU A 109 -0.94 -7.35 -6.54
CA LEU A 109 -1.45 -8.65 -6.11
C LEU A 109 -2.86 -8.92 -6.68
N GLN A 110 -3.77 -7.93 -6.59
CA GLN A 110 -5.12 -8.06 -7.11
C GLN A 110 -5.11 -8.36 -8.61
N GLN A 111 -4.28 -7.64 -9.38
CA GLN A 111 -4.15 -7.84 -10.82
C GLN A 111 -3.64 -9.25 -11.14
N ARG A 112 -2.65 -9.73 -10.40
CA ARG A 112 -2.10 -11.07 -10.59
C ARG A 112 -3.10 -12.16 -10.20
N PHE A 113 -3.87 -11.98 -9.12
CA PHE A 113 -4.94 -12.91 -8.76
C PHE A 113 -6.07 -12.95 -9.79
N LYS A 114 -6.46 -11.83 -10.38
CA LYS A 114 -7.43 -11.79 -11.49
C LYS A 114 -6.99 -12.67 -12.66
N ARG A 115 -5.69 -12.73 -12.94
CA ARG A 115 -5.11 -13.50 -14.04
C ARG A 115 -4.95 -14.97 -13.68
N HIS A 116 -4.47 -15.28 -12.48
CA HIS A 116 -4.11 -16.66 -12.09
C HIS A 116 -5.26 -17.43 -11.44
N TYR A 117 -6.20 -16.74 -10.81
CA TYR A 117 -7.36 -17.32 -10.14
C TYR A 117 -8.68 -16.69 -10.67
N PRO A 118 -8.91 -16.69 -12.00
CA PRO A 118 -10.01 -15.93 -12.61
C PRO A 118 -11.41 -16.42 -12.22
N ASP A 119 -11.53 -17.64 -11.70
CA ASP A 119 -12.78 -18.23 -11.22
C ASP A 119 -12.99 -18.00 -9.71
N LYS A 120 -11.99 -17.49 -8.96
CA LYS A 120 -12.09 -17.20 -7.53
C LYS A 120 -12.41 -15.73 -7.26
N HIS A 121 -13.19 -15.49 -6.23
CA HIS A 121 -13.48 -14.15 -5.76
C HIS A 121 -12.45 -13.76 -4.70
N ILE A 122 -11.30 -13.23 -5.11
CA ILE A 122 -10.24 -12.76 -4.22
C ILE A 122 -10.30 -11.23 -4.14
N GLU A 123 -10.46 -10.71 -2.93
CA GLU A 123 -10.45 -9.27 -2.62
C GLU A 123 -9.15 -8.91 -1.90
N VAL A 124 -8.37 -7.98 -2.44
CA VAL A 124 -7.20 -7.44 -1.75
C VAL A 124 -7.50 -6.00 -1.33
N ILE A 125 -7.53 -5.74 -0.03
CA ILE A 125 -7.87 -4.45 0.57
C ILE A 125 -6.60 -3.79 1.08
N ASN A 126 -6.40 -2.51 0.74
CA ASN A 126 -5.26 -1.73 1.20
C ASN A 126 -5.64 -0.86 2.41
N THR A 127 -5.00 -1.08 3.55
CA THR A 127 -5.11 -0.22 4.75
C THR A 127 -3.81 0.52 5.05
N ALA A 128 -2.86 0.49 4.10
CA ALA A 128 -1.60 1.20 4.23
C ALA A 128 -1.78 2.71 4.05
N MET A 129 -1.00 3.48 4.78
CA MET A 129 -1.03 4.94 4.72
C MET A 129 0.40 5.50 4.91
N ALA A 130 0.69 6.63 4.26
CA ALA A 130 1.99 7.26 4.40
C ALA A 130 2.28 7.66 5.86
N ALA A 131 3.56 7.58 6.23
CA ALA A 131 4.11 8.02 7.52
C ALA A 131 3.60 7.28 8.77
N ILE A 132 2.71 6.30 8.68
CA ILE A 132 2.30 5.49 9.84
C ILE A 132 3.36 4.45 10.23
N ASN A 133 3.31 4.02 11.47
CA ASN A 133 4.23 3.06 12.08
C ASN A 133 3.49 1.94 12.83
N SER A 134 4.20 1.12 13.58
CA SER A 134 3.64 -0.04 14.30
C SER A 134 2.51 0.30 15.29
N TYR A 135 2.48 1.49 15.87
CA TYR A 135 1.35 1.93 16.71
C TYR A 135 0.06 2.06 15.92
N SER A 136 0.13 2.64 14.71
CA SER A 136 -1.05 2.77 13.84
C SER A 136 -1.52 1.41 13.35
N LEU A 137 -0.61 0.48 13.05
CA LEU A 137 -0.96 -0.88 12.66
C LEU A 137 -1.73 -1.60 13.77
N LEU A 138 -1.28 -1.48 15.02
CA LEU A 138 -2.00 -2.00 16.20
C LEU A 138 -3.37 -1.36 16.36
N ASP A 139 -3.45 -0.05 16.20
CA ASP A 139 -4.70 0.69 16.39
C ASP A 139 -5.75 0.36 15.32
N PHE A 140 -5.32 -0.01 14.11
CA PHE A 140 -6.20 -0.42 13.00
C PHE A 140 -6.71 -1.85 13.14
N GLN A 141 -6.07 -2.69 13.93
CA GLN A 141 -6.34 -4.12 14.00
C GLN A 141 -7.82 -4.46 14.23
N THR A 142 -8.47 -3.78 15.17
CA THR A 142 -9.89 -4.02 15.48
C THR A 142 -10.80 -3.70 14.29
N ASP A 143 -10.54 -2.60 13.60
CA ASP A 143 -11.31 -2.21 12.42
C ASP A 143 -11.08 -3.18 11.25
N ILE A 144 -9.85 -3.70 11.11
CA ILE A 144 -9.49 -4.69 10.08
C ILE A 144 -10.15 -6.03 10.37
N LEU A 145 -10.16 -6.49 11.63
CA LEU A 145 -10.85 -7.73 12.03
C LEU A 145 -12.36 -7.65 11.73
N ALA A 146 -12.97 -6.47 11.82
CA ALA A 146 -14.37 -6.28 11.45
C ALA A 146 -14.64 -6.50 9.95
N LEU A 147 -13.63 -6.40 9.08
CA LEU A 147 -13.72 -6.75 7.67
C LEU A 147 -13.69 -8.26 7.41
N GLN A 148 -13.49 -9.08 8.43
CA GLN A 148 -13.38 -10.55 8.34
C GLN A 148 -12.28 -11.00 7.34
N PRO A 149 -11.01 -10.58 7.53
CA PRO A 149 -9.93 -11.00 6.65
C PRO A 149 -9.64 -12.50 6.78
N ASP A 150 -9.30 -13.15 5.66
CA ASP A 150 -8.80 -14.53 5.63
C ASP A 150 -7.26 -14.55 5.73
N LEU A 151 -6.60 -13.44 5.38
CA LEU A 151 -5.15 -13.28 5.42
C LEU A 151 -4.79 -11.81 5.62
N VAL A 152 -3.78 -11.53 6.43
CA VAL A 152 -3.20 -10.18 6.58
C VAL A 152 -1.74 -10.18 6.13
N LEU A 153 -1.39 -9.24 5.28
CA LEU A 153 -0.03 -8.99 4.82
C LEU A 153 0.50 -7.72 5.48
N VAL A 154 1.68 -7.78 6.09
CA VAL A 154 2.27 -6.63 6.78
C VAL A 154 3.61 -6.29 6.15
N TYR A 155 3.73 -5.04 5.65
CA TYR A 155 4.97 -4.48 5.13
C TYR A 155 5.19 -3.08 5.71
N ALA A 156 5.86 -2.99 6.88
CA ALA A 156 6.02 -1.75 7.64
C ALA A 156 7.25 -1.77 8.55
N GLY A 157 7.90 -0.61 8.74
CA GLY A 157 9.05 -0.44 9.64
C GLY A 157 9.87 0.84 9.37
N HIS A 158 9.87 1.40 8.16
CA HIS A 158 10.67 2.58 7.83
C HIS A 158 10.33 3.82 8.68
N ASN A 159 9.09 3.90 9.17
CA ASN A 159 8.57 5.06 9.88
C ASN A 159 8.65 4.95 11.42
N GLU A 160 9.30 3.94 11.98
CA GLU A 160 9.33 3.74 13.44
C GLU A 160 10.03 4.88 14.18
N PHE A 161 11.10 5.42 13.60
CA PHE A 161 11.83 6.54 14.18
C PHE A 161 11.15 7.88 13.92
N LEU A 162 10.85 8.15 12.65
CA LEU A 162 10.43 9.47 12.16
C LEU A 162 9.03 9.47 11.51
N GLY A 163 8.19 8.50 11.78
CA GLY A 163 6.79 8.51 11.34
C GLY A 163 5.86 9.22 12.33
N ILE A 164 4.57 9.16 12.05
CA ILE A 164 3.52 9.55 12.98
C ILE A 164 3.65 8.70 14.26
N LEU A 165 3.66 9.35 15.43
CA LEU A 165 3.92 8.72 16.72
C LEU A 165 5.31 8.09 16.86
N GLY A 166 6.22 8.33 15.91
CA GLY A 166 7.58 7.80 15.92
C GLY A 166 8.38 8.31 17.11
N ALA A 167 9.32 7.51 17.61
CA ALA A 167 10.05 7.81 18.84
C ALA A 167 10.90 9.10 18.76
N GLY A 168 11.47 9.41 17.59
CA GLY A 168 12.22 10.64 17.32
C GLY A 168 11.43 11.69 16.54
N SER A 169 10.16 11.47 16.30
CA SER A 169 9.32 12.35 15.50
C SER A 169 8.89 13.60 16.28
N ALA A 170 8.80 14.73 15.58
CA ALA A 170 8.12 15.92 16.09
C ALA A 170 6.63 15.70 16.34
N MET A 171 6.05 14.64 15.78
CA MET A 171 4.66 14.22 15.98
C MET A 171 4.51 13.17 17.10
N ARG A 172 5.50 13.04 17.96
CA ARG A 172 5.47 12.17 19.14
C ARG A 172 4.47 12.68 20.17
N VAL A 173 3.72 11.77 20.80
CA VAL A 173 2.68 12.11 21.79
C VAL A 173 3.05 11.75 23.22
N ALA A 174 4.05 10.89 23.41
CA ALA A 174 4.60 10.50 24.71
C ALA A 174 6.05 10.01 24.58
N ASP A 175 6.78 10.00 25.69
CA ASP A 175 8.19 9.58 25.74
C ASP A 175 8.38 8.07 25.92
N SER A 176 7.30 7.33 26.17
CA SER A 176 7.34 5.89 26.35
C SER A 176 6.26 5.18 25.54
N ARG A 177 6.52 3.91 25.22
CA ARG A 177 5.54 3.03 24.58
C ARG A 177 4.23 2.95 25.35
N ALA A 178 4.30 2.76 26.68
CA ALA A 178 3.11 2.69 27.53
C ALA A 178 2.31 3.99 27.50
N GLY A 179 2.98 5.15 27.52
CA GLY A 179 2.36 6.46 27.39
C GLY A 179 1.67 6.64 26.05
N THR A 180 2.31 6.25 24.94
CA THR A 180 1.71 6.32 23.61
C THR A 180 0.48 5.42 23.49
N LEU A 181 0.54 4.18 23.96
CA LEU A 181 -0.61 3.28 23.97
C LEU A 181 -1.77 3.79 24.86
N LEU A 182 -1.44 4.38 26.00
CA LEU A 182 -2.43 5.03 26.86
C LEU A 182 -3.07 6.23 26.17
N TYR A 183 -2.27 7.09 25.53
CA TYR A 183 -2.77 8.22 24.75
C TYR A 183 -3.76 7.76 23.66
N LEU A 184 -3.43 6.73 22.89
CA LEU A 184 -4.31 6.17 21.86
C LEU A 184 -5.65 5.68 22.43
N LYS A 185 -5.64 5.07 23.61
CA LYS A 185 -6.87 4.68 24.32
C LYS A 185 -7.68 5.89 24.79
N LEU A 186 -7.02 6.89 25.36
CA LEU A 186 -7.68 8.10 25.87
C LEU A 186 -8.29 8.92 24.72
N ARG A 187 -7.66 8.97 23.55
CA ARG A 187 -8.19 9.66 22.35
C ARG A 187 -9.56 9.13 21.89
N ARG A 188 -9.91 7.90 22.26
CA ARG A 188 -11.24 7.31 21.98
C ARG A 188 -12.34 7.83 22.92
N LEU A 189 -11.97 8.49 24.04
CA LEU A 189 -12.91 9.08 25.00
C LEU A 189 -13.32 10.50 24.56
N ARG A 190 -14.62 10.77 24.57
CA ARG A 190 -15.18 12.09 24.25
C ARG A 190 -14.75 13.15 25.24
N LEU A 191 -14.69 12.77 26.51
CA LEU A 191 -14.23 13.66 27.58
C LEU A 191 -12.79 14.11 27.36
N PHE A 192 -11.92 13.19 26.92
CA PHE A 192 -10.54 13.52 26.60
C PHE A 192 -10.45 14.46 25.37
N GLN A 193 -11.27 14.24 24.35
CA GLN A 193 -11.36 15.13 23.18
C GLN A 193 -11.85 16.53 23.58
N LEU A 194 -12.85 16.62 24.47
CA LEU A 194 -13.33 17.89 25.01
C LEU A 194 -12.22 18.62 25.78
N MET A 195 -11.52 17.92 26.66
CA MET A 195 -10.41 18.49 27.41
C MET A 195 -9.31 19.04 26.49
N GLN A 196 -8.94 18.29 25.44
CA GLN A 196 -7.95 18.76 24.46
C GLN A 196 -8.45 20.00 23.69
N GLN A 197 -9.73 20.03 23.32
CA GLN A 197 -10.31 21.19 22.65
C GLN A 197 -10.29 22.42 23.58
N MET A 198 -10.65 22.25 24.84
CA MET A 198 -10.58 23.35 25.82
C MET A 198 -9.14 23.86 26.01
N LEU A 199 -8.17 22.95 26.12
CA LEU A 199 -6.76 23.34 26.23
C LEU A 199 -6.26 24.07 24.97
N SER A 200 -6.73 23.70 23.78
CA SER A 200 -6.35 24.36 22.54
C SER A 200 -6.84 25.79 22.43
N LEU A 201 -7.91 26.19 23.17
CA LEU A 201 -8.36 27.59 23.23
C LEU A 201 -7.39 28.51 23.96
N PHE A 202 -6.53 27.94 24.82
CA PHE A 202 -5.51 28.68 25.55
C PHE A 202 -4.12 28.54 24.92
N ALA A 203 -3.97 27.70 23.89
CA ALA A 203 -2.71 27.57 23.15
C ALA A 203 -2.51 28.77 22.22
N ALA A 204 -1.32 29.33 22.19
CA ALA A 204 -0.99 30.39 21.23
C ALA A 204 -1.18 29.86 19.79
N PRO A 205 -1.72 30.66 18.85
CA PRO A 205 -1.87 30.22 17.47
C PRO A 205 -0.50 29.84 16.91
N VAL A 206 -0.33 28.57 16.57
CA VAL A 206 0.86 28.10 15.84
C VAL A 206 0.83 28.81 14.49
N ALA A 207 1.97 29.33 14.03
CA ALA A 207 2.08 29.99 12.74
C ALA A 207 1.82 28.98 11.60
N GLU A 208 0.56 28.74 11.29
CA GLU A 208 0.08 27.71 10.36
C GLU A 208 0.64 27.86 8.94
N GLN A 209 0.89 29.09 8.48
CA GLN A 209 1.34 29.35 7.12
C GLN A 209 2.76 28.83 6.80
N LYS A 210 3.68 28.80 7.79
CA LYS A 210 5.04 28.29 7.55
C LYS A 210 5.15 26.76 7.61
N GLN A 211 4.23 26.10 8.28
CA GLN A 211 4.26 24.65 8.45
C GLN A 211 3.69 23.93 7.23
N GLN A 212 2.65 24.48 6.59
CA GLN A 212 2.04 23.92 5.38
C GLN A 212 2.94 23.94 4.13
N GLN A 213 3.97 24.80 4.11
CA GLN A 213 4.91 24.88 2.98
C GLN A 213 6.08 23.88 3.06
N ARG A 214 6.25 23.20 4.20
CA ARG A 214 7.31 22.20 4.36
C ARG A 214 6.84 20.81 3.93
N SER A 215 7.76 20.02 3.35
CA SER A 215 7.48 18.61 3.09
C SER A 215 7.09 17.87 4.38
N LEU A 216 6.30 16.81 4.28
CA LEU A 216 5.94 15.98 5.43
C LEU A 216 7.20 15.46 6.14
N MET A 217 8.23 15.04 5.40
CA MET A 217 9.51 14.59 5.97
C MET A 217 10.19 15.69 6.78
N ALA A 218 10.17 16.95 6.30
CA ALA A 218 10.71 18.08 7.03
C ALA A 218 9.91 18.43 8.29
N GLN A 219 8.59 18.26 8.26
CA GLN A 219 7.73 18.47 9.42
C GLN A 219 7.97 17.41 10.51
N ILE A 220 8.15 16.16 10.11
CA ILE A 220 8.32 15.03 11.01
C ILE A 220 9.73 15.04 11.65
N ALA A 221 10.78 15.26 10.86
CA ALA A 221 12.15 15.13 11.33
C ALA A 221 12.62 16.30 12.21
N GLN A 222 12.24 17.53 11.89
CA GLN A 222 12.67 18.76 12.58
C GLN A 222 14.16 18.77 12.99
N GLY A 223 15.03 18.15 12.17
CA GLY A 223 16.46 18.04 12.45
C GLY A 223 16.85 16.97 13.48
N ALA A 224 15.97 16.02 13.79
CA ALA A 224 16.27 14.94 14.72
C ALA A 224 17.40 14.05 14.20
N ALA A 225 18.54 14.04 14.89
CA ALA A 225 19.62 13.07 14.69
C ALA A 225 19.54 11.99 15.77
N ILE A 226 19.42 10.72 15.36
CA ILE A 226 19.31 9.58 16.27
C ILE A 226 20.50 8.65 16.02
N SER A 227 21.51 8.72 16.89
CA SER A 227 22.66 7.84 16.82
C SER A 227 22.28 6.39 17.15
N ARG A 228 22.96 5.42 16.54
CA ARG A 228 22.71 3.98 16.71
C ARG A 228 22.96 3.50 18.14
N ASP A 229 23.89 4.10 18.86
CA ASP A 229 24.23 3.81 20.25
C ASP A 229 23.33 4.52 21.27
N SER A 230 22.42 5.40 20.81
CA SER A 230 21.55 6.16 21.69
C SER A 230 20.49 5.31 22.39
N ALA A 231 20.12 5.69 23.63
CA ALA A 231 19.02 5.06 24.34
C ALA A 231 17.69 5.11 23.58
N LEU A 232 17.46 6.19 22.80
CA LEU A 232 16.29 6.36 21.95
C LEU A 232 16.24 5.32 20.83
N TYR A 233 17.38 5.03 20.20
CA TYR A 233 17.48 3.98 19.18
C TYR A 233 17.11 2.61 19.75
N GLN A 234 17.70 2.22 20.87
CA GLN A 234 17.42 0.93 21.54
C GLN A 234 15.97 0.83 21.99
N ALA A 235 15.41 1.91 22.55
CA ALA A 235 14.00 1.96 22.93
C ALA A 235 13.07 1.80 21.70
N THR A 236 13.45 2.33 20.53
CA THR A 236 12.68 2.18 19.29
C THR A 236 12.69 0.75 18.78
N LEU A 237 13.84 0.06 18.82
CA LEU A 237 13.92 -1.37 18.49
C LEU A 237 13.00 -2.20 19.39
N ALA A 238 13.08 -2.00 20.70
CA ALA A 238 12.24 -2.70 21.67
C ALA A 238 10.74 -2.41 21.47
N GLN A 239 10.39 -1.16 21.16
CA GLN A 239 9.04 -0.72 20.86
C GLN A 239 8.50 -1.42 19.60
N TYR A 240 9.27 -1.40 18.49
CA TYR A 240 8.90 -2.05 17.25
C TYR A 240 8.65 -3.55 17.46
N HIS A 241 9.60 -4.25 18.09
CA HIS A 241 9.46 -5.66 18.43
C HIS A 241 8.17 -5.92 19.22
N ALA A 242 7.94 -5.17 20.30
CA ALA A 242 6.77 -5.38 21.15
C ALA A 242 5.45 -5.05 20.43
N ASN A 243 5.41 -4.04 19.58
CA ASN A 243 4.21 -3.68 18.83
C ASN A 243 3.91 -4.73 17.75
N MET A 244 4.93 -5.16 16.98
CA MET A 244 4.75 -6.16 15.94
C MET A 244 4.36 -7.52 16.51
N THR A 245 4.94 -7.93 17.65
CA THR A 245 4.55 -9.15 18.36
C THR A 245 3.08 -9.09 18.78
N LEU A 246 2.64 -7.99 19.40
CA LEU A 246 1.23 -7.82 19.79
C LEU A 246 0.28 -7.81 18.58
N LEU A 247 0.67 -7.18 17.49
CA LEU A 247 -0.10 -7.17 16.25
C LEU A 247 -0.36 -8.58 15.73
N VAL A 248 0.71 -9.36 15.65
CA VAL A 248 0.66 -10.75 15.19
C VAL A 248 -0.19 -11.62 16.13
N GLN A 249 0.06 -11.53 17.44
CA GLN A 249 -0.68 -12.28 18.45
C GLN A 249 -2.17 -11.93 18.43
N GLY A 250 -2.52 -10.66 18.22
CA GLY A 250 -3.91 -10.24 18.10
C GLY A 250 -4.63 -10.86 16.90
N TYR A 251 -4.00 -10.96 15.73
CA TYR A 251 -4.56 -11.68 14.58
C TYR A 251 -4.64 -13.19 14.83
N LYS A 252 -3.61 -13.79 15.42
CA LYS A 252 -3.56 -15.22 15.75
C LYS A 252 -4.68 -15.63 16.71
N GLN A 253 -4.99 -14.80 17.71
CA GLN A 253 -6.12 -15.01 18.65
C GLN A 253 -7.46 -15.09 17.90
N HIS A 254 -7.60 -14.38 16.79
CA HIS A 254 -8.79 -14.41 15.92
C HIS A 254 -8.67 -15.43 14.77
N LYS A 255 -7.63 -16.28 14.79
CA LYS A 255 -7.36 -17.30 13.76
C LYS A 255 -7.15 -16.72 12.36
N VAL A 256 -6.67 -15.51 12.27
CA VAL A 256 -6.33 -14.85 11.00
C VAL A 256 -4.83 -15.04 10.74
N PRO A 257 -4.44 -15.74 9.67
CA PRO A 257 -3.05 -15.86 9.26
C PRO A 257 -2.42 -14.51 8.94
N VAL A 258 -1.13 -14.37 9.27
CA VAL A 258 -0.34 -13.15 8.98
C VAL A 258 0.92 -13.55 8.23
N MET A 259 1.28 -12.77 7.21
CA MET A 259 2.57 -12.83 6.55
C MET A 259 3.33 -11.53 6.78
N LEU A 260 4.58 -11.64 7.25
CA LEU A 260 5.45 -10.48 7.50
C LEU A 260 6.47 -10.35 6.38
N GLY A 261 6.58 -9.17 5.77
CA GLY A 261 7.59 -8.87 4.76
C GLY A 261 8.82 -8.17 5.34
N THR A 262 10.03 -8.66 5.01
CA THR A 262 11.27 -7.93 5.29
C THR A 262 11.37 -6.66 4.45
N LEU A 263 12.03 -5.63 4.97
CA LEU A 263 12.05 -4.29 4.42
C LEU A 263 13.23 -4.10 3.48
N VAL A 264 13.04 -3.30 2.43
CA VAL A 264 14.09 -2.91 1.47
C VAL A 264 14.29 -1.41 1.46
N SER A 265 15.53 -0.97 1.26
CA SER A 265 15.89 0.42 1.09
C SER A 265 17.05 0.57 0.11
N ASN A 266 17.21 1.77 -0.45
CA ASN A 266 18.30 2.10 -1.34
C ASN A 266 19.61 2.20 -0.54
N GLU A 267 20.45 1.19 -0.69
CA GLU A 267 21.75 1.10 -0.03
C GLU A 267 22.87 1.56 -0.98
N ARG A 268 22.75 1.20 -2.28
CA ARG A 268 23.81 1.41 -3.26
C ARG A 268 23.97 2.86 -3.70
N ASP A 269 22.87 3.55 -3.98
CA ASP A 269 22.90 4.81 -4.71
C ASP A 269 22.47 6.03 -3.88
N LEU A 270 21.91 5.82 -2.69
CA LEU A 270 21.49 6.91 -1.82
C LEU A 270 22.55 7.24 -0.76
N VAL A 271 23.11 8.43 -0.87
CA VAL A 271 23.97 9.02 0.18
C VAL A 271 23.24 9.06 1.52
N PRO A 272 23.89 8.69 2.65
CA PRO A 272 23.27 8.85 3.96
C PRO A 272 22.81 10.29 4.20
N PHE A 273 21.58 10.47 4.63
CA PHE A 273 20.99 11.82 4.80
C PHE A 273 21.77 12.70 5.77
N SER A 274 22.35 12.11 6.82
CA SER A 274 23.19 12.83 7.78
C SER A 274 24.53 13.28 7.19
N ALA A 275 24.93 12.76 6.03
CA ALA A 275 26.18 13.11 5.35
C ALA A 275 25.98 14.03 4.12
N VAL A 276 24.74 14.29 3.71
CA VAL A 276 24.44 15.05 2.46
C VAL A 276 25.13 16.40 2.41
N SER A 277 25.20 17.13 3.52
CA SER A 277 25.77 18.48 3.59
C SER A 277 27.29 18.52 3.75
N LEU A 278 27.97 17.36 3.86
CA LEU A 278 29.41 17.31 4.19
C LEU A 278 30.32 17.57 2.99
N THR A 279 29.82 17.36 1.76
CA THR A 279 30.60 17.53 0.52
C THR A 279 29.69 17.67 -0.68
N ASP A 280 30.27 18.07 -1.82
CA ASP A 280 29.64 17.96 -3.14
C ASP A 280 29.67 16.48 -3.60
N TRP A 281 28.61 15.76 -3.26
CA TRP A 281 28.49 14.34 -3.56
C TRP A 281 28.45 14.02 -5.06
N PRO A 282 27.74 14.77 -5.94
CA PRO A 282 27.79 14.55 -7.37
C PRO A 282 29.21 14.55 -7.93
N THR A 283 30.00 15.57 -7.61
CA THR A 283 31.40 15.68 -8.03
C THR A 283 32.25 14.56 -7.44
N LEU A 284 32.06 14.21 -6.16
CA LEU A 284 32.80 13.15 -5.50
C LEU A 284 32.52 11.79 -6.14
N LEU A 285 31.27 11.45 -6.38
CA LEU A 285 30.86 10.18 -7.01
C LEU A 285 31.33 10.09 -8.48
N ALA A 286 31.27 11.20 -9.24
CA ALA A 286 31.81 11.26 -10.61
C ALA A 286 33.31 10.94 -10.64
N ARG A 287 34.11 11.45 -9.69
CA ARG A 287 35.54 11.15 -9.56
C ARG A 287 35.80 9.68 -9.18
N LEU A 288 34.95 9.08 -8.37
CA LEU A 288 35.04 7.63 -8.07
C LEU A 288 34.98 6.80 -9.34
N HIS A 289 34.07 7.11 -10.25
CA HIS A 289 33.90 6.36 -11.50
C HIS A 289 35.11 6.44 -12.47
N VAL A 290 35.90 7.52 -12.42
CA VAL A 290 37.09 7.67 -13.29
C VAL A 290 38.39 7.22 -12.64
N ASN A 291 38.31 6.49 -11.51
CA ASN A 291 39.44 5.92 -10.79
C ASN A 291 40.56 6.96 -10.44
N THR A 292 40.17 8.20 -10.26
CA THR A 292 41.07 9.29 -9.87
C THR A 292 41.38 9.19 -8.37
N PRO A 293 42.62 9.45 -7.92
CA PRO A 293 42.92 9.47 -6.49
C PRO A 293 41.99 10.42 -5.76
N LEU A 294 41.17 9.87 -4.85
CA LEU A 294 40.24 10.65 -4.04
C LEU A 294 40.96 11.13 -2.78
N GLN A 295 40.87 12.43 -2.56
CA GLN A 295 41.04 13.03 -1.23
C GLN A 295 39.68 13.59 -0.80
N PRO A 296 38.76 12.74 -0.26
CA PRO A 296 37.50 13.22 0.27
C PRO A 296 37.78 14.23 1.38
N ALA A 297 36.88 15.21 1.53
CA ALA A 297 37.01 16.17 2.65
C ALA A 297 37.06 15.37 3.98
N THR A 298 37.96 15.78 4.88
CA THR A 298 38.18 15.16 6.20
C THR A 298 36.86 14.95 6.94
N ALA A 299 35.93 15.91 6.87
CA ALA A 299 34.60 15.82 7.48
C ALA A 299 33.77 14.62 7.01
N VAL A 300 33.91 14.17 5.74
CA VAL A 300 33.21 12.99 5.24
C VAL A 300 33.89 11.71 5.74
N MET A 301 35.21 11.69 5.81
CA MET A 301 35.97 10.52 6.26
C MET A 301 35.83 10.30 7.76
N ASP A 302 35.68 11.37 8.53
CA ASP A 302 35.43 11.32 9.98
C ASP A 302 33.95 10.96 10.29
N HIS A 303 33.06 11.08 9.31
CA HIS A 303 31.64 10.73 9.46
C HIS A 303 31.42 9.25 9.13
N ILE A 304 31.03 8.44 10.13
CA ILE A 304 30.94 6.98 10.01
C ILE A 304 30.12 6.54 8.79
N ALA A 305 28.88 7.05 8.64
CA ALA A 305 28.01 6.70 7.54
C ALA A 305 28.55 7.17 6.18
N GLY A 306 29.10 8.39 6.09
CA GLY A 306 29.67 8.94 4.86
C GLY A 306 30.91 8.17 4.42
N SER A 307 31.83 7.87 5.33
CA SER A 307 33.04 7.06 5.09
C SER A 307 32.68 5.65 4.63
N ALA A 308 31.73 4.98 5.31
CA ALA A 308 31.27 3.65 4.94
C ALA A 308 30.66 3.63 3.54
N PHE A 309 29.85 4.66 3.17
CA PHE A 309 29.27 4.80 1.84
C PHE A 309 30.34 4.91 0.75
N ILE A 310 31.34 5.79 0.91
CA ILE A 310 32.44 5.93 -0.06
C ILE A 310 33.18 4.61 -0.23
N ARG A 311 33.56 3.96 0.86
CA ARG A 311 34.29 2.69 0.83
C ARG A 311 33.47 1.57 0.16
N GLY A 312 32.16 1.53 0.44
CA GLY A 312 31.24 0.58 -0.20
C GLY A 312 31.12 0.81 -1.71
N ARG A 313 31.02 2.09 -2.14
CA ARG A 313 31.01 2.45 -3.57
C ARG A 313 32.34 2.13 -4.26
N GLN A 314 33.48 2.30 -3.59
CA GLN A 314 34.78 1.91 -4.11
C GLN A 314 34.90 0.40 -4.28
N ALA A 315 34.41 -0.38 -3.29
CA ALA A 315 34.39 -1.84 -3.37
C ALA A 315 33.56 -2.33 -4.57
N LEU A 316 32.39 -1.73 -4.84
CA LEU A 316 31.59 -2.04 -6.04
C LEU A 316 32.36 -1.79 -7.34
N LEU A 317 33.06 -0.65 -7.44
CA LEU A 317 33.86 -0.33 -8.64
C LEU A 317 35.02 -1.33 -8.84
N GLN A 318 35.55 -1.88 -7.76
CA GLN A 318 36.57 -2.93 -7.77
C GLN A 318 35.98 -4.35 -7.95
N GLN A 319 34.68 -4.47 -8.13
CA GLN A 319 33.93 -5.74 -8.21
C GLN A 319 34.08 -6.61 -6.93
N ASP A 320 34.45 -6.01 -5.81
CA ASP A 320 34.44 -6.67 -4.50
C ASP A 320 33.06 -6.54 -3.83
N ASN A 321 32.11 -7.32 -4.35
CA ASN A 321 30.74 -7.33 -3.84
C ASN A 321 30.64 -7.82 -2.39
N SER A 322 31.62 -8.64 -1.96
CA SER A 322 31.66 -9.20 -0.61
C SER A 322 31.94 -8.14 0.45
N SER A 323 32.79 -7.16 0.14
CA SER A 323 33.06 -6.01 1.01
C SER A 323 32.04 -4.88 0.80
N ALA A 324 31.50 -4.73 -0.41
CA ALA A 324 30.60 -3.63 -0.74
C ALA A 324 29.30 -3.68 0.06
N LEU A 325 28.63 -4.84 0.11
CA LEU A 325 27.33 -4.97 0.77
C LEU A 325 27.38 -4.61 2.26
N PRO A 326 28.26 -5.17 3.12
CA PRO A 326 28.30 -4.81 4.52
C PRO A 326 28.68 -3.34 4.76
N LEU A 327 29.52 -2.73 3.92
CA LEU A 327 29.86 -1.31 4.03
C LEU A 327 28.68 -0.39 3.69
N LEU A 328 27.88 -0.72 2.67
CA LEU A 328 26.72 0.05 2.28
C LEU A 328 25.55 -0.15 3.26
N GLN A 329 25.41 -1.34 3.85
CA GLN A 329 24.52 -1.56 4.97
C GLN A 329 24.95 -0.74 6.19
N GLN A 330 26.22 -0.72 6.53
CA GLN A 330 26.76 0.13 7.60
C GLN A 330 26.45 1.60 7.33
N ALA A 331 26.64 2.08 6.11
CA ALA A 331 26.32 3.46 5.74
C ALA A 331 24.85 3.83 6.00
N ARG A 332 23.91 2.92 5.69
CA ARG A 332 22.49 3.08 6.00
C ARG A 332 22.24 3.01 7.51
N ASP A 333 22.83 2.04 8.20
CA ASP A 333 22.58 1.76 9.62
C ASP A 333 23.17 2.83 10.53
N GLU A 334 24.24 3.51 10.12
CA GLU A 334 24.86 4.63 10.83
C GLU A 334 24.29 6.00 10.42
N ASP A 335 23.36 6.05 9.45
CA ASP A 335 22.68 7.29 9.06
C ASP A 335 21.78 7.76 10.20
N SER A 336 22.17 8.84 10.88
CA SER A 336 21.43 9.34 12.05
C SER A 336 20.09 10.00 11.71
N LEU A 337 19.84 10.31 10.45
CA LEU A 337 18.52 10.77 9.98
C LEU A 337 17.70 9.57 9.50
N ARG A 338 16.98 8.94 10.41
CA ARG A 338 16.39 7.61 10.37
C ARG A 338 15.13 7.47 9.50
N PHE A 339 15.21 7.82 8.21
CA PHE A 339 14.11 7.56 7.26
C PHE A 339 14.15 6.16 6.63
N ARG A 340 15.21 5.41 6.86
CA ARG A 340 15.35 4.01 6.40
C ARG A 340 15.39 3.08 7.60
N ALA A 341 14.74 1.93 7.48
CA ALA A 341 14.82 0.89 8.50
C ALA A 341 16.24 0.30 8.54
N PRO A 342 16.87 0.17 9.71
CA PRO A 342 18.17 -0.47 9.86
C PRO A 342 18.06 -1.99 9.77
N THR A 343 19.21 -2.66 9.65
CA THR A 343 19.32 -4.15 9.56
C THR A 343 18.59 -4.85 10.68
N GLU A 344 18.62 -4.31 11.89
CA GLU A 344 18.00 -4.88 13.06
C GLU A 344 16.48 -5.07 12.91
N PHE A 345 15.79 -4.22 12.12
CA PHE A 345 14.35 -4.40 11.93
C PHE A 345 14.03 -5.67 11.14
N ASN A 346 14.81 -5.96 10.09
CA ASN A 346 14.66 -7.22 9.36
C ASN A 346 14.99 -8.43 10.24
N GLN A 347 15.98 -8.32 11.14
CA GLN A 347 16.27 -9.38 12.10
C GLN A 347 15.10 -9.58 13.06
N LEU A 348 14.54 -8.51 13.63
CA LEU A 348 13.37 -8.59 14.50
C LEU A 348 12.15 -9.22 13.80
N LEU A 349 11.92 -8.93 12.51
CA LEU A 349 10.85 -9.56 11.75
C LEU A 349 11.08 -11.06 11.56
N ARG A 350 12.33 -11.49 11.31
CA ARG A 350 12.71 -12.91 11.22
C ARG A 350 12.50 -13.61 12.57
N ASP A 351 12.90 -12.99 13.67
CA ASP A 351 12.77 -13.51 15.02
C ASP A 351 11.29 -13.66 15.43
N ILE A 352 10.46 -12.64 15.13
CA ILE A 352 9.01 -12.69 15.38
C ILE A 352 8.37 -13.80 14.54
N ALA A 353 8.69 -13.88 13.25
CA ALA A 353 8.13 -14.90 12.37
C ALA A 353 8.48 -16.32 12.85
N SER A 354 9.72 -16.54 13.26
CA SER A 354 10.17 -17.80 13.83
C SER A 354 9.47 -18.13 15.14
N THR A 355 9.44 -17.19 16.09
CA THR A 355 8.84 -17.38 17.43
C THR A 355 7.35 -17.63 17.36
N GLU A 356 6.63 -16.87 16.54
CA GLU A 356 5.18 -16.98 16.38
C GLU A 356 4.76 -17.99 15.30
N GLN A 357 5.72 -18.66 14.64
CA GLN A 357 5.49 -19.66 13.61
C GLN A 357 4.66 -19.10 12.43
N LEU A 358 5.09 -17.97 11.89
CA LEU A 358 4.44 -17.29 10.77
C LEU A 358 5.22 -17.49 9.48
N THR A 359 4.54 -17.24 8.36
CA THR A 359 5.20 -17.11 7.07
C THR A 359 5.94 -15.78 7.00
N LEU A 360 7.27 -15.84 6.93
CA LEU A 360 8.11 -14.69 6.57
C LEU A 360 8.20 -14.60 5.06
N VAL A 361 7.94 -13.41 4.52
CA VAL A 361 8.19 -13.08 3.11
C VAL A 361 9.52 -12.35 3.02
N ASP A 362 10.58 -13.04 2.61
CA ASP A 362 11.91 -12.44 2.54
C ASP A 362 12.06 -11.56 1.28
N VAL A 363 11.41 -10.40 1.33
CA VAL A 363 11.45 -9.37 0.28
C VAL A 363 12.88 -8.86 0.08
N GLU A 364 13.64 -8.69 1.17
CA GLU A 364 15.04 -8.24 1.11
C GLU A 364 15.88 -9.18 0.23
N GLN A 365 15.84 -10.47 0.50
CA GLN A 365 16.57 -11.46 -0.28
C GLN A 365 16.05 -11.53 -1.74
N HIS A 366 14.74 -11.37 -1.93
CA HIS A 366 14.16 -11.36 -3.27
C HIS A 366 14.65 -10.16 -4.10
N PHE A 367 14.71 -8.97 -3.52
CA PHE A 367 15.26 -7.76 -4.17
C PHE A 367 16.76 -7.90 -4.45
N ARG A 368 17.54 -8.40 -3.51
CA ARG A 368 19.00 -8.59 -3.70
C ARG A 368 19.34 -9.49 -4.89
N ARG A 369 18.55 -10.54 -5.13
CA ARG A 369 18.74 -11.42 -6.30
C ARG A 369 18.49 -10.72 -7.64
N HIS A 370 17.73 -9.63 -7.65
CA HIS A 370 17.39 -8.87 -8.85
C HIS A 370 18.11 -7.51 -8.91
N SER A 371 18.95 -7.20 -7.92
CA SER A 371 19.74 -5.98 -7.87
C SER A 371 21.14 -6.21 -8.42
N GLU A 372 21.70 -5.19 -9.05
CA GLU A 372 23.08 -5.18 -9.50
C GLU A 372 24.03 -5.44 -8.33
N ALA A 373 24.98 -6.36 -8.51
CA ALA A 373 25.94 -6.79 -7.49
C ALA A 373 25.29 -7.28 -6.17
N GLY A 374 23.99 -7.60 -6.14
CA GLY A 374 23.25 -7.98 -4.94
C GLY A 374 23.01 -6.83 -3.96
N VAL A 375 23.25 -5.57 -4.35
CA VAL A 375 23.06 -4.37 -3.53
C VAL A 375 21.91 -3.54 -4.07
N ILE A 376 20.87 -3.36 -3.26
CA ILE A 376 19.64 -2.69 -3.67
C ILE A 376 19.90 -1.20 -3.95
N GLY A 377 19.50 -0.74 -5.14
CA GLY A 377 19.76 0.60 -5.62
C GLY A 377 18.64 1.17 -6.50
N ASN A 378 19.01 2.15 -7.35
CA ASN A 378 18.09 2.88 -8.25
C ASN A 378 17.52 2.02 -9.37
N ASP A 379 18.07 0.83 -9.61
CA ASP A 379 17.51 -0.18 -10.51
C ASP A 379 16.13 -0.66 -10.06
N LEU A 380 15.86 -0.68 -8.75
CA LEU A 380 14.59 -1.13 -8.17
C LEU A 380 13.85 -0.06 -7.34
N LEU A 381 14.56 1.00 -6.90
CA LEU A 381 13.99 2.05 -6.05
C LEU A 381 14.11 3.42 -6.71
N LEU A 382 13.11 4.29 -6.47
CA LEU A 382 13.07 5.66 -7.00
C LEU A 382 13.90 6.63 -6.14
N GLU A 383 14.01 6.34 -4.84
CA GLU A 383 14.73 7.13 -3.84
C GLU A 383 15.05 6.25 -2.62
N HIS A 384 14.84 6.68 -1.38
CA HIS A 384 15.30 5.97 -0.18
C HIS A 384 14.60 4.61 0.08
N VAL A 385 13.26 4.49 -0.16
CA VAL A 385 12.47 3.29 0.21
C VAL A 385 11.32 2.96 -0.76
N HIS A 386 11.01 3.83 -1.71
CA HIS A 386 9.87 3.61 -2.59
C HIS A 386 10.30 2.95 -3.90
N PRO A 387 9.75 1.78 -4.22
CA PRO A 387 10.08 1.06 -5.43
C PRO A 387 9.69 1.81 -6.71
N ASN A 388 10.45 1.60 -7.77
CA ASN A 388 9.98 1.88 -9.13
C ASN A 388 8.98 0.78 -9.56
N THR A 389 8.49 0.82 -10.81
CA THR A 389 7.50 -0.15 -11.28
C THR A 389 8.00 -1.59 -11.22
N GLN A 390 9.26 -1.84 -11.55
CA GLN A 390 9.87 -3.17 -11.44
C GLN A 390 10.00 -3.61 -9.98
N GLY A 391 10.43 -2.72 -9.10
CA GLY A 391 10.51 -3.01 -7.68
C GLY A 391 9.15 -3.32 -7.05
N TYR A 392 8.08 -2.63 -7.46
CA TYR A 392 6.73 -2.96 -7.01
C TYR A 392 6.25 -4.33 -7.52
N LEU A 393 6.56 -4.68 -8.77
CA LEU A 393 6.28 -6.02 -9.29
C LEU A 393 7.03 -7.10 -8.49
N LEU A 394 8.31 -6.87 -8.15
CA LEU A 394 9.09 -7.80 -7.32
C LEU A 394 8.54 -7.90 -5.89
N LEU A 395 8.13 -6.78 -5.28
CA LEU A 395 7.48 -6.79 -3.98
C LEU A 395 6.21 -7.65 -4.00
N ALA A 396 5.38 -7.45 -5.01
CA ALA A 396 4.16 -8.23 -5.20
C ALA A 396 4.46 -9.71 -5.51
N ASP A 397 5.50 -10.00 -6.30
CA ASP A 397 5.92 -11.38 -6.61
C ASP A 397 6.37 -12.13 -5.35
N ALA A 398 7.12 -11.48 -4.45
CA ALA A 398 7.54 -12.09 -3.20
C ALA A 398 6.34 -12.52 -2.34
N PHE A 399 5.36 -11.62 -2.16
CA PHE A 399 4.13 -11.93 -1.42
C PHE A 399 3.25 -12.94 -2.15
N TYR A 400 3.08 -12.80 -3.46
CA TYR A 400 2.30 -13.74 -4.27
C TYR A 400 2.83 -15.18 -4.12
N ARG A 401 4.14 -15.38 -4.28
CA ARG A 401 4.77 -16.71 -4.11
C ARG A 401 4.53 -17.27 -2.72
N ALA A 402 4.70 -16.46 -1.68
CA ALA A 402 4.47 -16.89 -0.31
C ALA A 402 2.99 -17.31 -0.08
N ILE A 403 2.02 -16.56 -0.63
CA ILE A 403 0.60 -16.89 -0.54
C ILE A 403 0.30 -18.21 -1.25
N VAL A 404 0.80 -18.38 -2.48
CA VAL A 404 0.60 -19.63 -3.25
C VAL A 404 1.25 -20.82 -2.54
N GLN A 405 2.50 -20.68 -2.07
CA GLN A 405 3.23 -21.74 -1.36
C GLN A 405 2.58 -22.13 -0.03
N SER A 406 1.88 -21.20 0.63
CA SER A 406 1.16 -21.52 1.88
C SER A 406 -0.08 -22.39 1.68
N GLY A 407 -0.56 -22.56 0.44
CA GLY A 407 -1.73 -23.36 0.11
C GLY A 407 -3.07 -22.74 0.54
N VAL A 408 -3.12 -21.54 1.09
CA VAL A 408 -4.35 -20.89 1.58
C VAL A 408 -5.38 -20.63 0.47
N LEU A 409 -4.92 -20.54 -0.76
CA LEU A 409 -5.78 -20.39 -1.95
C LEU A 409 -6.11 -21.74 -2.64
N GLY A 410 -5.71 -22.88 -2.06
CA GLY A 410 -5.85 -24.20 -2.68
C GLY A 410 -4.78 -24.49 -3.72
N GLU A 411 -5.11 -25.24 -4.77
CA GLU A 411 -4.15 -25.64 -5.79
C GLU A 411 -3.48 -24.43 -6.44
N ALA A 412 -2.14 -24.52 -6.53
CA ALA A 412 -1.35 -23.53 -7.25
C ALA A 412 -1.70 -23.56 -8.74
N PRO A 413 -1.81 -22.40 -9.40
CA PRO A 413 -1.91 -22.39 -10.86
C PRO A 413 -0.64 -22.98 -11.47
N ASP A 414 -0.78 -23.57 -12.66
CA ASP A 414 0.36 -24.01 -13.46
C ASP A 414 1.38 -22.85 -13.58
N ASN A 415 2.66 -23.21 -13.68
CA ASN A 415 3.78 -22.27 -13.62
C ASN A 415 3.61 -21.07 -14.56
N ASP A 416 2.97 -20.02 -14.05
CA ASP A 416 2.76 -18.78 -14.79
C ASP A 416 3.69 -17.70 -14.21
N PRO A 417 4.75 -17.35 -14.94
CA PRO A 417 5.70 -16.34 -14.49
C PRO A 417 5.04 -14.95 -14.41
N MET A 418 5.67 -14.06 -13.66
CA MET A 418 5.30 -12.65 -13.66
C MET A 418 5.38 -12.09 -15.08
N GLN A 419 4.29 -11.42 -15.52
CA GLN A 419 4.19 -10.77 -16.83
C GLN A 419 4.01 -9.26 -16.61
N PRO A 420 5.08 -8.46 -16.69
CA PRO A 420 5.04 -7.03 -16.34
C PRO A 420 3.95 -6.25 -17.07
N GLU A 421 3.70 -6.55 -18.35
CA GLU A 421 2.69 -5.87 -19.16
C GLU A 421 1.26 -6.09 -18.65
N LEU A 422 1.00 -7.27 -18.05
CA LEU A 422 -0.31 -7.67 -17.57
C LEU A 422 -0.47 -7.49 -16.06
N ASP A 423 0.62 -7.66 -15.30
CA ASP A 423 0.63 -7.57 -13.85
C ASP A 423 0.75 -6.13 -13.32
N LEU A 424 1.17 -5.19 -14.18
CA LEU A 424 1.27 -3.77 -13.87
C LEU A 424 -0.02 -3.02 -14.23
N PRO A 425 -0.90 -2.72 -13.25
CA PRO A 425 -2.16 -2.03 -13.51
C PRO A 425 -1.98 -0.49 -13.58
N LEU A 426 -0.92 -0.02 -14.24
CA LEU A 426 -0.63 1.40 -14.42
C LEU A 426 -0.68 1.77 -15.90
N THR A 427 -1.19 2.97 -16.18
CA THR A 427 -1.11 3.60 -17.49
C THR A 427 0.14 4.48 -17.59
N GLU A 428 0.50 4.89 -18.81
CA GLU A 428 1.57 5.86 -19.05
C GLU A 428 1.32 7.19 -18.31
N LEU A 429 0.06 7.62 -18.16
CA LEU A 429 -0.29 8.82 -17.39
C LEU A 429 0.11 8.69 -15.92
N ASP A 430 -0.09 7.52 -15.31
CA ASP A 430 0.27 7.25 -13.91
C ASP A 430 1.78 7.32 -13.71
N ILE A 431 2.53 6.77 -14.67
CA ILE A 431 3.99 6.76 -14.65
C ILE A 431 4.53 8.21 -14.77
N ARG A 432 4.02 9.00 -15.71
CA ARG A 432 4.42 10.41 -15.87
C ARG A 432 4.10 11.24 -14.62
N TYR A 433 2.93 11.01 -14.02
CA TYR A 433 2.55 11.68 -12.77
C TYR A 433 3.48 11.32 -11.62
N ALA A 434 3.86 10.06 -11.50
CA ALA A 434 4.78 9.57 -10.48
C ALA A 434 6.19 10.19 -10.63
N VAL A 435 6.70 10.33 -11.87
CA VAL A 435 7.97 11.01 -12.14
C VAL A 435 7.97 12.43 -11.61
N LEU A 436 6.89 13.20 -11.85
CA LEU A 436 6.79 14.57 -11.34
C LEU A 436 6.71 14.63 -9.82
N LYS A 437 6.03 13.67 -9.18
CA LYS A 437 5.97 13.58 -7.71
C LYS A 437 7.35 13.30 -7.10
N ILE A 438 8.10 12.37 -7.67
CA ILE A 438 9.45 12.05 -7.22
C ILE A 438 10.40 13.23 -7.45
N ASP A 439 10.31 13.86 -8.61
CA ASP A 439 11.13 15.01 -8.93
C ASP A 439 10.89 16.17 -7.95
N ASN A 440 9.63 16.40 -7.56
CA ASN A 440 9.30 17.36 -6.51
C ASN A 440 9.81 16.94 -5.13
N LEU A 441 9.74 15.65 -4.78
CA LEU A 441 10.23 15.13 -3.50
C LEU A 441 11.76 15.32 -3.38
N LEU A 442 12.51 14.98 -4.42
CA LEU A 442 13.97 15.03 -4.41
C LEU A 442 14.52 16.46 -4.28
N ARG A 443 13.74 17.50 -4.64
CA ARG A 443 14.08 18.90 -4.40
C ARG A 443 13.89 19.36 -2.96
N GLN A 444 13.15 18.57 -2.15
CA GLN A 444 12.80 18.93 -0.79
C GLN A 444 13.71 18.24 0.24
N TYR A 445 13.76 18.81 1.45
CA TYR A 445 14.41 18.14 2.56
C TYR A 445 13.82 16.73 2.82
N PRO A 446 14.64 15.72 3.09
CA PRO A 446 16.09 15.72 3.33
C PRO A 446 16.95 15.51 2.07
N PHE A 447 16.37 15.27 0.90
CA PHE A 447 17.13 15.01 -0.34
C PHE A 447 17.88 16.26 -0.81
N SER A 448 17.21 17.41 -0.80
CA SER A 448 17.75 18.75 -1.07
C SER A 448 18.75 18.79 -2.24
N GLN A 449 18.36 18.22 -3.40
CA GLN A 449 19.18 18.22 -4.61
C GLN A 449 19.01 19.56 -5.36
N PRO A 450 19.87 20.55 -5.15
CA PRO A 450 19.70 21.91 -5.70
C PRO A 450 19.83 21.97 -7.23
N GLU A 451 20.56 21.04 -7.84
CA GLU A 451 20.70 20.90 -9.30
C GLU A 451 19.37 20.53 -9.99
N ARG A 452 18.40 20.01 -9.21
CA ARG A 452 17.03 19.77 -9.68
C ARG A 452 16.18 21.03 -9.57
N ALA A 453 16.58 22.10 -10.24
CA ALA A 453 15.76 23.32 -10.31
C ALA A 453 14.34 22.97 -10.80
N ALA A 454 13.34 23.64 -10.21
CA ALA A 454 11.95 23.45 -10.62
C ALA A 454 11.82 23.84 -12.10
N GLN A 455 11.66 22.85 -12.97
CA GLN A 455 11.32 23.09 -14.37
C GLN A 455 9.81 23.31 -14.46
N PRO A 456 9.36 24.36 -15.16
CA PRO A 456 7.96 24.53 -15.46
C PRO A 456 7.43 23.28 -16.19
N PHE A 457 6.26 22.81 -15.81
CA PHE A 457 5.62 21.71 -16.54
C PHE A 457 5.27 22.18 -17.96
N VAL A 458 5.90 21.57 -18.96
CA VAL A 458 5.67 21.87 -20.36
C VAL A 458 4.94 20.68 -20.99
N GLU A 459 3.80 20.93 -21.61
CA GLU A 459 3.06 19.92 -22.38
C GLU A 459 3.82 19.57 -23.66
N ARG A 460 4.10 18.29 -23.86
CA ARG A 460 4.80 17.76 -25.04
C ARG A 460 3.85 17.09 -26.01
N ASP A 461 2.75 16.53 -25.47
CA ASP A 461 1.78 15.76 -26.24
C ASP A 461 0.36 15.84 -25.62
N ALA A 462 -0.60 15.16 -26.24
CA ALA A 462 -1.98 15.15 -25.78
C ALA A 462 -2.16 14.46 -24.41
N LEU A 463 -1.29 13.51 -24.04
CA LEU A 463 -1.32 12.86 -22.74
C LEU A 463 -0.87 13.82 -21.62
N ASP A 464 0.09 14.71 -21.91
CA ASP A 464 0.51 15.75 -20.96
C ASP A 464 -0.59 16.78 -20.68
N LYS A 465 -1.59 16.97 -21.57
CA LYS A 465 -2.79 17.77 -21.26
C LYS A 465 -3.63 17.11 -20.16
N LEU A 466 -3.81 15.79 -20.23
CA LEU A 466 -4.49 15.03 -19.17
C LEU A 466 -3.68 15.03 -17.88
N LEU A 467 -2.35 14.97 -17.97
CA LEU A 467 -1.46 15.09 -16.83
C LEU A 467 -1.59 16.45 -16.12
N ARG A 468 -1.73 17.54 -16.89
CA ARG A 468 -2.01 18.87 -16.32
C ARG A 468 -3.32 18.88 -15.52
N LEU A 469 -4.38 18.29 -16.05
CA LEU A 469 -5.66 18.19 -15.34
C LEU A 469 -5.50 17.41 -14.01
N ARG A 470 -4.71 16.33 -14.03
CA ARG A 470 -4.40 15.55 -12.81
C ARG A 470 -3.63 16.37 -11.78
N LEU A 471 -2.65 17.17 -12.22
CA LEU A 471 -1.89 18.08 -11.36
C LEU A 471 -2.76 19.18 -10.74
N GLN A 472 -3.84 19.57 -11.41
CA GLN A 472 -4.83 20.52 -10.93
C GLN A 472 -5.93 19.89 -10.07
N ASN A 473 -5.76 18.63 -9.65
CA ASN A 473 -6.75 17.87 -8.86
C ASN A 473 -8.12 17.74 -9.53
N ALA A 474 -8.16 17.58 -10.86
CA ALA A 474 -9.40 17.28 -11.58
C ALA A 474 -10.05 16.00 -11.03
N ASP A 475 -11.38 15.90 -11.17
CA ASP A 475 -12.13 14.71 -10.77
C ASP A 475 -11.54 13.46 -11.40
N TRP A 476 -11.11 12.51 -10.56
CA TRP A 476 -10.35 11.34 -10.99
C TRP A 476 -11.19 10.43 -11.91
N LEU A 477 -12.49 10.23 -11.59
CA LEU A 477 -13.35 9.35 -12.40
C LEU A 477 -13.51 9.90 -13.82
N LYS A 478 -13.79 11.22 -13.94
CA LYS A 478 -13.91 11.89 -15.25
C LYS A 478 -12.60 11.87 -16.02
N LEU A 479 -11.49 12.12 -15.33
CA LEU A 479 -10.16 12.07 -15.95
C LEU A 479 -9.86 10.67 -16.48
N GLN A 480 -10.17 9.63 -15.71
CA GLN A 480 -9.92 8.25 -16.10
C GLN A 480 -10.83 7.80 -17.25
N GLN A 481 -12.08 8.24 -17.29
CA GLN A 481 -12.98 8.05 -18.45
C GLN A 481 -12.41 8.70 -19.72
N THR A 482 -11.95 9.95 -19.60
CA THR A 482 -11.32 10.68 -20.71
C THR A 482 -10.04 9.97 -21.16
N LEU A 483 -9.25 9.44 -20.24
CA LEU A 483 -8.03 8.70 -20.55
C LEU A 483 -8.34 7.38 -21.28
N ALA A 484 -9.35 6.64 -20.84
CA ALA A 484 -9.78 5.42 -21.52
C ALA A 484 -10.22 5.71 -22.97
N GLN A 485 -11.04 6.77 -23.16
CA GLN A 485 -11.46 7.19 -24.50
C GLN A 485 -10.29 7.66 -25.35
N PHE A 486 -9.35 8.42 -24.77
CA PHE A 486 -8.12 8.85 -25.46
C PHE A 486 -7.35 7.65 -26.03
N PHE A 487 -7.14 6.59 -25.25
CA PHE A 487 -6.45 5.40 -25.74
C PHE A 487 -7.26 4.63 -26.79
N LEU A 488 -8.58 4.58 -26.68
CA LEU A 488 -9.44 3.98 -27.71
C LEU A 488 -9.34 4.73 -29.04
N ASP A 489 -9.34 6.05 -29.01
CA ASP A 489 -9.20 6.90 -30.21
C ASP A 489 -7.83 6.73 -30.87
N GLN A 490 -6.79 6.43 -30.08
CA GLN A 490 -5.44 6.10 -30.56
C GLN A 490 -5.30 4.63 -31.00
N GLN A 491 -6.36 3.83 -30.92
CA GLN A 491 -6.37 2.37 -31.17
C GLN A 491 -5.44 1.59 -30.20
N ASP A 492 -5.02 2.18 -29.11
CA ASP A 492 -4.25 1.54 -28.03
C ASP A 492 -5.20 0.82 -27.08
N LYS A 493 -5.70 -0.33 -27.52
CA LYS A 493 -6.65 -1.14 -26.76
C LYS A 493 -6.06 -1.65 -25.45
N THR A 494 -4.74 -1.85 -25.37
CA THR A 494 -4.08 -2.35 -24.16
C THR A 494 -4.14 -1.32 -23.04
N ASN A 495 -3.75 -0.07 -23.28
CA ASN A 495 -3.85 0.99 -22.29
C ASN A 495 -5.31 1.41 -22.03
N ALA A 496 -6.18 1.33 -23.04
CA ALA A 496 -7.62 1.53 -22.85
C ALA A 496 -8.21 0.49 -21.86
N ALA A 497 -7.84 -0.79 -22.00
CA ALA A 497 -8.28 -1.86 -21.11
C ALA A 497 -7.78 -1.64 -19.67
N LYS A 498 -6.52 -1.20 -19.49
CA LYS A 498 -5.99 -0.83 -18.16
C LYS A 498 -6.78 0.33 -17.55
N ALA A 499 -7.04 1.38 -18.32
CA ALA A 499 -7.80 2.54 -17.85
C ALA A 499 -9.24 2.17 -17.46
N LEU A 500 -9.93 1.34 -18.28
CA LEU A 500 -11.27 0.82 -17.97
C LEU A 500 -11.25 -0.11 -16.75
N ALA A 501 -10.23 -0.96 -16.61
CA ALA A 501 -10.08 -1.85 -15.45
C ALA A 501 -9.92 -1.07 -14.15
N MET A 502 -9.14 0.04 -14.16
CA MET A 502 -9.03 0.94 -13.00
C MET A 502 -10.38 1.58 -12.64
N LEU A 503 -11.16 2.00 -13.63
CA LEU A 503 -12.52 2.51 -13.41
C LEU A 503 -13.46 1.45 -12.86
N ALA A 504 -13.47 0.26 -13.46
CA ALA A 504 -14.29 -0.86 -13.02
C ALA A 504 -13.98 -1.24 -11.56
N ASP A 505 -12.70 -1.32 -11.19
CA ASP A 505 -12.27 -1.61 -9.82
C ASP A 505 -12.58 -0.46 -8.83
N ALA A 506 -12.68 0.77 -9.33
CA ALA A 506 -13.10 1.92 -8.50
C ALA A 506 -14.63 1.97 -8.32
N MET A 507 -15.40 1.42 -9.26
CA MET A 507 -16.87 1.40 -9.27
C MET A 507 -17.39 -0.05 -9.36
N PRO A 508 -17.20 -0.87 -8.33
CA PRO A 508 -17.50 -2.31 -8.38
C PRO A 508 -19.00 -2.65 -8.51
N PHE A 509 -19.89 -1.66 -8.39
CA PHE A 509 -21.32 -1.80 -8.58
C PHE A 509 -21.79 -1.44 -10.02
N ASP A 510 -20.90 -0.90 -10.86
CA ASP A 510 -21.22 -0.56 -12.26
C ASP A 510 -21.01 -1.79 -13.17
N THR A 511 -22.07 -2.59 -13.32
CA THR A 511 -22.03 -3.81 -14.12
C THR A 511 -21.81 -3.55 -15.62
N ALA A 512 -22.22 -2.39 -16.14
CA ALA A 512 -22.00 -2.03 -17.54
C ALA A 512 -20.51 -1.79 -17.80
N LEU A 513 -19.86 -1.02 -16.93
CA LEU A 513 -18.42 -0.76 -17.01
C LEU A 513 -17.59 -2.06 -16.89
N TRP A 514 -17.99 -2.97 -15.99
CA TRP A 514 -17.35 -4.27 -15.85
C TRP A 514 -17.51 -5.13 -17.11
N GLN A 515 -18.71 -5.12 -17.74
CA GLN A 515 -18.93 -5.81 -19.02
C GLN A 515 -18.06 -5.27 -20.13
N ASP A 516 -18.02 -3.96 -20.29
CA ASP A 516 -17.23 -3.33 -21.35
C ASP A 516 -15.73 -3.59 -21.16
N THR A 517 -15.25 -3.57 -19.92
CA THR A 517 -13.87 -3.95 -19.55
C THR A 517 -13.59 -5.42 -19.93
N GLY A 518 -14.48 -6.34 -19.53
CA GLY A 518 -14.35 -7.76 -19.85
C GLY A 518 -14.36 -8.05 -21.35
N LEU A 519 -15.22 -7.37 -22.10
CA LEU A 519 -15.29 -7.50 -23.57
C LEU A 519 -14.03 -6.96 -24.24
N LEU A 520 -13.44 -5.88 -23.73
CA LEU A 520 -12.19 -5.37 -24.29
C LEU A 520 -11.03 -6.34 -24.04
N TYR A 521 -10.94 -6.95 -22.85
CA TYR A 521 -9.97 -8.01 -22.58
C TYR A 521 -10.22 -9.25 -23.45
N LEU A 522 -11.48 -9.59 -23.73
CA LEU A 522 -11.83 -10.69 -24.65
C LEU A 522 -11.33 -10.41 -26.07
N GLN A 523 -11.47 -9.17 -26.57
CA GLN A 523 -10.93 -8.74 -27.87
C GLN A 523 -9.39 -8.82 -27.92
N LEU A 524 -8.72 -8.54 -26.79
CA LEU A 524 -7.28 -8.67 -26.62
C LEU A 524 -6.80 -10.09 -26.40
N GLN A 525 -7.70 -11.08 -26.42
CA GLN A 525 -7.43 -12.49 -26.10
C GLN A 525 -6.84 -12.72 -24.70
N GLN A 526 -7.02 -11.78 -23.78
CA GLN A 526 -6.66 -11.90 -22.37
C GLN A 526 -7.78 -12.61 -21.62
N LEU A 527 -7.96 -13.94 -21.92
CA LEU A 527 -9.11 -14.72 -21.47
C LEU A 527 -9.25 -14.80 -19.93
N PRO A 528 -8.16 -14.89 -19.12
CA PRO A 528 -8.29 -14.87 -17.68
C PRO A 528 -8.86 -13.54 -17.14
N LEU A 529 -8.36 -12.39 -17.61
CA LEU A 529 -8.85 -11.07 -17.22
C LEU A 529 -10.30 -10.86 -17.70
N ALA A 530 -10.62 -11.26 -18.96
CA ALA A 530 -11.99 -11.25 -19.45
C ALA A 530 -12.92 -12.07 -18.54
N ASN A 531 -12.47 -13.26 -18.10
CA ASN A 531 -13.26 -14.12 -17.22
C ASN A 531 -13.54 -13.45 -15.87
N TYR A 532 -12.55 -12.82 -15.26
CA TYR A 532 -12.72 -12.13 -13.98
C TYR A 532 -13.85 -11.10 -14.05
N TYR A 533 -13.82 -10.20 -15.04
CA TYR A 533 -14.81 -9.14 -15.18
C TYR A 533 -16.20 -9.67 -15.62
N LEU A 534 -16.27 -10.54 -16.62
CA LEU A 534 -17.53 -11.08 -17.12
C LEU A 534 -18.22 -12.00 -16.12
N ALA A 535 -17.48 -12.83 -15.39
CA ALA A 535 -18.04 -13.70 -14.35
C ALA A 535 -18.63 -12.90 -13.18
N ALA A 536 -17.98 -11.79 -12.79
CA ALA A 536 -18.47 -10.93 -11.72
C ALA A 536 -19.81 -10.29 -12.07
N THR A 537 -20.00 -9.85 -13.33
CA THR A 537 -21.29 -9.29 -13.77
C THR A 537 -22.39 -10.35 -13.83
N LEU A 538 -22.06 -11.55 -14.27
CA LEU A 538 -23.02 -12.65 -14.29
C LEU A 538 -23.44 -13.10 -12.88
N ARG A 539 -22.51 -13.06 -11.89
CA ARG A 539 -22.89 -13.30 -10.47
C ARG A 539 -23.88 -12.24 -9.95
N GLN A 540 -23.73 -10.99 -10.34
CA GLN A 540 -24.65 -9.91 -9.92
C GLN A 540 -26.01 -9.98 -10.62
N GLN A 541 -26.06 -10.40 -11.89
CA GLN A 541 -27.25 -10.47 -12.71
C GLN A 541 -27.29 -11.81 -13.51
N PRO A 542 -27.60 -12.92 -12.86
CA PRO A 542 -27.50 -14.27 -13.46
C PRO A 542 -28.45 -14.50 -14.64
N ASP A 543 -29.57 -13.78 -14.70
CA ASP A 543 -30.56 -13.91 -15.76
C ASP A 543 -30.47 -12.79 -16.82
N ASN A 544 -29.36 -12.07 -16.89
CA ASN A 544 -29.14 -11.05 -17.91
C ASN A 544 -28.68 -11.73 -19.22
N LEU A 545 -29.53 -11.65 -20.26
CA LEU A 545 -29.28 -12.26 -21.57
C LEU A 545 -27.93 -11.87 -22.16
N ARG A 546 -27.59 -10.57 -22.16
CA ARG A 546 -26.32 -10.05 -22.70
C ARG A 546 -25.13 -10.65 -21.95
N PHE A 547 -25.22 -10.78 -20.62
CA PHE A 547 -24.13 -11.30 -19.80
C PHE A 547 -23.93 -12.79 -20.00
N LEU A 548 -25.02 -13.55 -20.15
CA LEU A 548 -24.99 -14.98 -20.51
C LEU A 548 -24.31 -15.21 -21.86
N LEU A 549 -24.69 -14.45 -22.89
CA LEU A 549 -24.11 -14.56 -24.22
C LEU A 549 -22.62 -14.21 -24.25
N ASN A 550 -22.20 -13.13 -23.56
CA ASN A 550 -20.81 -12.74 -23.48
C ASN A 550 -19.97 -13.79 -22.74
N MET A 551 -20.50 -14.36 -21.66
CA MET A 551 -19.82 -15.43 -20.92
C MET A 551 -19.76 -16.73 -21.74
N ALA A 552 -20.81 -17.06 -22.50
CA ALA A 552 -20.80 -18.19 -23.40
C ALA A 552 -19.74 -18.04 -24.50
N GLN A 553 -19.56 -16.82 -25.05
CA GLN A 553 -18.50 -16.53 -26.00
C GLN A 553 -17.11 -16.74 -25.38
N LEU A 554 -16.89 -16.25 -24.16
CA LEU A 554 -15.65 -16.48 -23.43
C LEU A 554 -15.38 -17.98 -23.24
N ARG A 555 -16.38 -18.75 -22.75
CA ARG A 555 -16.23 -20.21 -22.56
C ARG A 555 -15.94 -20.94 -23.88
N PHE A 556 -16.53 -20.50 -24.98
CA PHE A 556 -16.21 -21.01 -26.31
C PHE A 556 -14.76 -20.75 -26.70
N MET A 557 -14.25 -19.51 -26.49
CA MET A 557 -12.85 -19.17 -26.77
C MET A 557 -11.86 -19.92 -25.87
N GLN A 558 -12.26 -20.27 -24.66
CA GLN A 558 -11.51 -21.13 -23.74
C GLN A 558 -11.60 -22.62 -24.10
N GLN A 559 -12.29 -23.00 -25.19
CA GLN A 559 -12.60 -24.39 -25.60
C GLN A 559 -13.41 -25.18 -24.57
N ARG A 560 -14.06 -24.49 -23.62
CA ARG A 560 -14.96 -25.05 -22.61
C ARG A 560 -16.37 -25.13 -23.19
N TYR A 561 -16.55 -25.98 -24.24
CA TYR A 561 -17.75 -25.99 -25.06
C TYR A 561 -19.01 -26.40 -24.29
N ASP A 562 -18.90 -27.37 -23.36
CA ASP A 562 -20.04 -27.77 -22.52
C ASP A 562 -20.55 -26.60 -21.66
N ALA A 563 -19.66 -25.89 -21.03
CA ALA A 563 -20.01 -24.71 -20.23
C ALA A 563 -20.62 -23.60 -21.10
N SER A 564 -20.10 -23.40 -22.31
CA SER A 564 -20.67 -22.48 -23.30
C SER A 564 -22.10 -22.87 -23.66
N LEU A 565 -22.35 -24.17 -23.96
CA LEU A 565 -23.66 -24.68 -24.31
C LEU A 565 -24.67 -24.48 -23.16
N GLN A 566 -24.30 -24.78 -21.92
CA GLN A 566 -25.17 -24.57 -20.76
C GLN A 566 -25.64 -23.11 -20.64
N LEU A 567 -24.71 -22.13 -20.77
CA LEU A 567 -25.05 -20.72 -20.73
C LEU A 567 -25.96 -20.29 -21.89
N LEU A 568 -25.73 -20.82 -23.09
CA LEU A 568 -26.59 -20.55 -24.26
C LEU A 568 -27.99 -21.16 -24.11
N LEU A 569 -28.13 -22.33 -23.53
CA LEU A 569 -29.44 -22.92 -23.24
C LEU A 569 -30.21 -22.14 -22.18
N GLN A 570 -29.49 -21.54 -21.18
CA GLN A 570 -30.10 -20.62 -20.24
C GLN A 570 -30.55 -19.33 -20.95
N ALA A 571 -29.70 -18.75 -21.80
CA ALA A 571 -30.04 -17.58 -22.61
C ALA A 571 -31.25 -17.83 -23.53
N GLN A 572 -31.33 -19.00 -24.17
CA GLN A 572 -32.45 -19.39 -25.02
C GLN A 572 -33.78 -19.50 -24.26
N LYS A 573 -33.75 -19.96 -23.00
CA LYS A 573 -34.96 -19.99 -22.15
C LYS A 573 -35.48 -18.56 -21.85
N LEU A 574 -34.58 -17.58 -21.71
CA LEU A 574 -34.97 -16.20 -21.47
C LEU A 574 -35.48 -15.50 -22.74
N ALA A 575 -34.93 -15.84 -23.90
CA ALA A 575 -35.28 -15.26 -25.20
C ALA A 575 -35.40 -16.33 -26.31
N PRO A 576 -36.49 -17.10 -26.33
CA PRO A 576 -36.62 -18.24 -27.25
C PRO A 576 -36.65 -17.87 -28.75
N GLN A 577 -37.00 -16.62 -29.06
CA GLN A 577 -37.12 -16.13 -30.45
C GLN A 577 -35.80 -15.49 -30.98
N GLU A 578 -34.74 -15.45 -30.19
CA GLU A 578 -33.50 -14.82 -30.61
C GLU A 578 -32.66 -15.76 -31.52
N LYS A 579 -32.68 -15.47 -32.80
CA LYS A 579 -31.98 -16.26 -33.80
C LYS A 579 -30.47 -16.38 -33.59
N ARG A 580 -29.83 -15.35 -33.04
CA ARG A 580 -28.38 -15.35 -32.79
C ARG A 580 -27.99 -16.37 -31.72
N THR A 581 -28.79 -16.53 -30.68
CA THR A 581 -28.59 -17.55 -29.65
C THR A 581 -28.61 -18.94 -30.25
N GLN A 582 -29.62 -19.25 -31.11
CA GLN A 582 -29.71 -20.56 -31.78
C GLN A 582 -28.50 -20.81 -32.68
N GLN A 583 -28.11 -19.84 -33.51
CA GLN A 583 -26.94 -19.98 -34.38
C GLN A 583 -25.65 -20.26 -33.58
N PHE A 584 -25.54 -19.66 -32.39
CA PHE A 584 -24.36 -19.88 -31.53
C PHE A 584 -24.42 -21.27 -30.88
N ILE A 585 -25.59 -21.76 -30.47
CA ILE A 585 -25.81 -23.16 -30.02
C ILE A 585 -25.33 -24.14 -31.08
N ASP A 586 -25.79 -23.97 -32.34
CA ASP A 586 -25.41 -24.85 -33.45
C ASP A 586 -23.89 -24.89 -33.67
N LYS A 587 -23.23 -23.71 -33.58
CA LYS A 587 -21.78 -23.58 -33.67
C LYS A 587 -21.05 -24.30 -32.52
N VAL A 588 -21.56 -24.23 -31.30
CA VAL A 588 -20.94 -24.89 -30.11
C VAL A 588 -21.13 -26.41 -30.23
N GLN A 589 -22.31 -26.88 -30.66
CA GLN A 589 -22.58 -28.31 -30.86
C GLN A 589 -21.67 -28.92 -31.93
N LEU A 590 -21.43 -28.19 -33.02
CA LEU A 590 -20.47 -28.61 -34.05
C LEU A 590 -19.03 -28.70 -33.51
N ALA A 591 -18.61 -27.74 -32.66
CA ALA A 591 -17.30 -27.79 -32.03
C ALA A 591 -17.16 -28.98 -31.08
N LEU A 592 -18.20 -29.31 -30.29
CA LEU A 592 -18.25 -30.49 -29.42
C LEU A 592 -18.13 -31.79 -30.22
N ALA A 593 -18.88 -31.91 -31.33
CA ALA A 593 -18.82 -33.10 -32.22
C ALA A 593 -17.40 -33.29 -32.79
N ASN A 594 -16.75 -32.22 -33.23
CA ASN A 594 -15.38 -32.26 -33.77
C ASN A 594 -14.35 -32.67 -32.70
N THR A 595 -14.49 -32.17 -31.46
CA THR A 595 -13.61 -32.55 -30.36
C THR A 595 -13.77 -34.03 -30.00
N ALA A 596 -15.00 -34.56 -29.98
CA ALA A 596 -15.29 -35.98 -29.72
C ALA A 596 -14.71 -36.93 -30.82
N LEU A 597 -14.61 -36.46 -32.06
CA LEU A 597 -13.98 -37.21 -33.14
C LEU A 597 -12.45 -37.22 -33.04
N SER A 598 -11.84 -36.08 -32.62
CA SER A 598 -10.37 -35.97 -32.45
C SER A 598 -9.81 -36.76 -31.27
N THR A 599 -10.62 -37.07 -30.25
CA THR A 599 -10.22 -37.89 -29.08
C THR A 599 -10.37 -39.40 -29.32
N LYS A 600 -11.00 -39.81 -30.44
CA LYS A 600 -11.16 -41.21 -30.82
C LYS A 600 -10.13 -41.73 -31.84
N ASN A 601 -9.34 -40.80 -32.40
CA ASN A 601 -8.19 -41.09 -33.26
C ASN A 601 -6.88 -40.86 -32.46
#